data_cff9219aec533ac35b46629cda0ba53e
#
_entry.id   cff9219aec533ac35b46629cda0ba53e
#
_cell.length_a   1.000
_cell.length_b   1.000
_cell.length_c   1.000
_cell.angle_alpha   90.00
_cell.angle_beta   90.00
_cell.angle_gamma   90.00
#
_symmetry.space_group_name_H-M   'P 1'
#
loop_
_entity.id
_entity.type
_entity.pdbx_description
1 polymer ?
#
loop_
_entity_poly.entity_id
_entity_poly.type
_entity_poly.pdbx_seq_one_letter_code
_entity_poly.pdbx_strand_id
1 'polypeptide(L)'
;MKYRTLGKTGLNVSEIGLGGEWLERHNTEEVKEIIDVCQKEGINILDCWMSEPNVRSNIGNAIKDCRDKWIIQGHIGSTWQNGQYERTRDLDKVDEAFRDLLTRMQTDYIDLGMIHFVDSPEEFKEIMSGEFIAYVRNLKEA
;
A
#
# COMPACT_ATOMS: atom_id res chain seq x y z
N MET A 1 11.66 -7.00 -18.48
CA MET A 1 10.63 -7.46 -17.49
C MET A 1 9.49 -8.15 -18.22
N LYS A 2 8.86 -9.16 -17.62
CA LYS A 2 7.59 -9.74 -18.10
C LYS A 2 6.44 -9.16 -17.29
N TYR A 3 5.27 -9.05 -17.93
CA TYR A 3 4.06 -8.47 -17.32
C TYR A 3 2.89 -9.45 -17.42
N ARG A 4 1.95 -9.32 -16.50
CA ARG A 4 0.69 -10.09 -16.46
C ARG A 4 -0.49 -9.19 -16.11
N THR A 5 -1.62 -9.45 -16.70
CA THR A 5 -2.87 -8.82 -16.25
C THR A 5 -3.27 -9.39 -14.89
N LEU A 6 -3.48 -8.52 -13.91
CA LEU A 6 -3.85 -8.88 -12.55
C LEU A 6 -5.35 -9.21 -12.48
N GLY A 7 -5.67 -10.49 -12.63
CA GLY A 7 -7.04 -10.99 -12.56
C GLY A 7 -7.98 -10.23 -13.51
N LYS A 8 -9.05 -9.65 -12.97
CA LYS A 8 -10.07 -8.87 -13.70
C LYS A 8 -9.92 -7.35 -13.52
N THR A 9 -8.82 -6.89 -12.92
CA THR A 9 -8.62 -5.46 -12.63
C THR A 9 -8.28 -4.62 -13.86
N GLY A 10 -7.79 -5.26 -14.92
CA GLY A 10 -7.24 -4.56 -16.09
C GLY A 10 -5.80 -4.05 -15.90
N LEU A 11 -5.27 -4.11 -14.68
CA LEU A 11 -3.90 -3.68 -14.39
C LEU A 11 -2.89 -4.66 -14.99
N ASN A 12 -1.90 -4.13 -15.69
CA ASN A 12 -0.79 -4.90 -16.24
C ASN A 12 0.44 -4.74 -15.33
N VAL A 13 0.71 -5.75 -14.51
CA VAL A 13 1.74 -5.71 -13.46
C VAL A 13 2.98 -6.50 -13.89
N SER A 14 4.15 -6.04 -13.46
CA SER A 14 5.40 -6.80 -13.61
C SER A 14 5.33 -8.09 -12.77
N GLU A 15 5.95 -9.18 -13.25
CA GLU A 15 6.00 -10.46 -12.54
C GLU A 15 6.79 -10.39 -11.22
N ILE A 16 7.62 -9.36 -11.07
CA ILE A 16 8.37 -9.05 -9.85
C ILE A 16 7.88 -7.70 -9.34
N GLY A 17 7.56 -7.61 -8.06
CA GLY A 17 7.19 -6.38 -7.37
C GLY A 17 8.27 -5.92 -6.40
N LEU A 18 8.22 -4.64 -6.03
CA LEU A 18 9.03 -4.07 -4.95
C LEU A 18 8.25 -4.16 -3.64
N GLY A 19 8.83 -4.84 -2.62
CA GLY A 19 8.34 -4.78 -1.25
C GLY A 19 8.92 -3.58 -0.51
N GLY A 20 8.06 -2.73 0.03
CA GLY A 20 8.47 -1.47 0.66
C GLY A 20 8.90 -1.58 2.14
N GLU A 21 8.71 -2.74 2.80
CA GLU A 21 8.94 -2.89 4.23
C GLU A 21 10.34 -2.42 4.68
N TRP A 22 11.36 -2.92 4.02
CA TRP A 22 12.75 -2.67 4.43
C TRP A 22 13.26 -1.29 4.08
N LEU A 23 12.49 -0.49 3.36
CA LEU A 23 12.84 0.88 3.03
C LEU A 23 12.84 1.83 4.25
N GLU A 24 12.32 1.39 5.40
CA GLU A 24 12.42 2.11 6.67
C GLU A 24 13.86 2.34 7.14
N ARG A 25 14.79 1.49 6.69
CA ARG A 25 16.21 1.53 7.07
C ARG A 25 17.06 2.43 6.18
N HIS A 26 16.44 3.06 5.20
CA HIS A 26 17.09 3.88 4.20
C HIS A 26 16.67 5.34 4.30
N ASN A 27 17.54 6.23 3.87
CA ASN A 27 17.19 7.65 3.72
C ASN A 27 16.47 7.89 2.38
N THR A 28 15.95 9.10 2.18
CA THR A 28 15.17 9.46 0.98
C THR A 28 15.95 9.26 -0.32
N GLU A 29 17.24 9.58 -0.34
CA GLU A 29 18.10 9.44 -1.53
C GLU A 29 18.31 7.97 -1.90
N GLU A 30 18.61 7.13 -0.91
CA GLU A 30 18.76 5.69 -1.12
C GLU A 30 17.46 5.04 -1.62
N VAL A 31 16.31 5.43 -1.03
CA VAL A 31 15.00 4.94 -1.50
C VAL A 31 14.75 5.37 -2.93
N LYS A 32 15.09 6.62 -3.29
CA LYS A 32 14.97 7.09 -4.66
C LYS A 32 15.83 6.30 -5.63
N GLU A 33 17.06 6.00 -5.29
CA GLU A 33 17.95 5.18 -6.12
C GLU A 33 17.37 3.77 -6.35
N ILE A 34 16.81 3.14 -5.31
CA ILE A 34 16.13 1.84 -5.41
C ILE A 34 14.94 1.93 -6.37
N ILE A 35 14.09 2.94 -6.21
CA ILE A 35 12.91 3.18 -7.06
C ILE A 35 13.34 3.41 -8.52
N ASP A 36 14.36 4.23 -8.77
CA ASP A 36 14.86 4.52 -10.12
C ASP A 36 15.40 3.26 -10.79
N VAL A 37 16.11 2.39 -10.07
CA VAL A 37 16.59 1.10 -10.58
C VAL A 37 15.41 0.18 -10.90
N CYS A 38 14.45 0.05 -9.99
CA CYS A 38 13.25 -0.78 -10.20
C CYS A 38 12.47 -0.32 -11.45
N GLN A 39 12.27 0.97 -11.60
CA GLN A 39 11.57 1.55 -12.74
C GLN A 39 12.34 1.32 -14.06
N LYS A 40 13.66 1.49 -14.05
CA LYS A 40 14.52 1.23 -15.20
C LYS A 40 14.46 -0.24 -15.66
N GLU A 41 14.37 -1.17 -14.71
CA GLU A 41 14.25 -2.61 -14.98
C GLU A 41 12.80 -3.04 -15.30
N GLY A 42 11.85 -2.10 -15.28
CA GLY A 42 10.45 -2.31 -15.63
C GLY A 42 9.59 -2.90 -14.51
N ILE A 43 10.00 -2.77 -13.26
CA ILE A 43 9.14 -3.07 -12.10
C ILE A 43 8.16 -1.90 -11.96
N ASN A 44 6.85 -2.21 -11.88
CA ASN A 44 5.79 -1.22 -11.83
C ASN A 44 4.76 -1.45 -10.72
N ILE A 45 4.96 -2.42 -9.85
CA ILE A 45 4.12 -2.67 -8.68
C ILE A 45 4.94 -2.58 -7.40
N LEU A 46 4.40 -1.83 -6.43
CA LEU A 46 5.02 -1.58 -5.13
C LEU A 46 4.03 -1.93 -4.03
N ASP A 47 4.45 -2.78 -3.11
CA ASP A 47 3.70 -3.11 -1.90
C ASP A 47 4.12 -2.20 -0.74
N CYS A 48 3.19 -1.37 -0.26
CA CYS A 48 3.38 -0.46 0.86
C CYS A 48 2.52 -0.90 2.07
N TRP A 49 2.81 -2.11 2.60
CA TRP A 49 2.07 -2.62 3.77
C TRP A 49 2.50 -1.95 5.08
N MET A 50 3.81 -1.60 5.19
CA MET A 50 4.36 -0.99 6.39
C MET A 50 3.76 0.39 6.61
N SER A 51 3.21 0.59 7.79
CA SER A 51 2.57 1.85 8.19
C SER A 51 3.53 2.85 8.85
N GLU A 52 4.81 2.52 8.96
CA GLU A 52 5.85 3.41 9.51
C GLU A 52 5.92 4.71 8.66
N PRO A 53 5.84 5.89 9.31
CA PRO A 53 5.72 7.18 8.62
C PRO A 53 6.84 7.52 7.64
N ASN A 54 8.10 7.19 7.98
CA ASN A 54 9.24 7.52 7.11
C ASN A 54 9.25 6.67 5.84
N VAL A 55 8.89 5.36 5.94
CA VAL A 55 8.73 4.49 4.77
C VAL A 55 7.80 5.12 3.76
N ARG A 56 6.59 5.49 4.21
CA ARG A 56 5.57 6.10 3.35
C ARG A 56 6.03 7.42 2.75
N SER A 57 6.65 8.30 3.57
CA SER A 57 7.16 9.59 3.12
C SER A 57 8.30 9.45 2.13
N ASN A 58 9.25 8.54 2.37
CA ASN A 58 10.38 8.30 1.49
C ASN A 58 9.92 7.74 0.13
N ILE A 59 8.99 6.78 0.13
CA ILE A 59 8.39 6.26 -1.11
C ILE A 59 7.65 7.38 -1.84
N GLY A 60 6.78 8.12 -1.15
CA GLY A 60 6.02 9.23 -1.75
C GLY A 60 6.93 10.26 -2.40
N ASN A 61 8.00 10.68 -1.70
CA ASN A 61 9.01 11.59 -2.26
C ASN A 61 9.71 11.02 -3.51
N ALA A 62 9.99 9.72 -3.52
CA ALA A 62 10.69 9.08 -4.62
C ALA A 62 9.82 8.94 -5.89
N ILE A 63 8.50 8.75 -5.73
CA ILE A 63 7.58 8.49 -6.86
C ILE A 63 6.73 9.70 -7.26
N LYS A 64 6.76 10.83 -6.55
CA LYS A 64 5.86 11.99 -6.76
C LYS A 64 5.79 12.48 -8.21
N ASP A 65 6.91 12.45 -8.93
CA ASP A 65 7.02 12.92 -10.31
C ASP A 65 6.71 11.81 -11.34
N CYS A 66 6.41 10.59 -10.89
CA CYS A 66 6.14 9.43 -11.73
C CYS A 66 5.10 8.47 -11.10
N ARG A 67 4.18 9.01 -10.28
CA ARG A 67 3.13 8.24 -9.58
C ARG A 67 2.31 7.35 -10.52
N ASP A 68 2.00 7.86 -11.69
CA ASP A 68 1.23 7.19 -12.74
C ASP A 68 1.92 5.94 -13.33
N LYS A 69 3.22 5.78 -13.11
CA LYS A 69 3.99 4.61 -13.53
C LYS A 69 4.00 3.47 -12.53
N TRP A 70 3.46 3.71 -11.33
CA TRP A 70 3.45 2.75 -10.24
C TRP A 70 2.05 2.30 -9.88
N ILE A 71 1.88 1.00 -9.77
CA ILE A 71 0.70 0.35 -9.18
C ILE A 71 1.00 0.18 -7.69
N ILE A 72 0.33 0.97 -6.86
CA ILE A 72 0.53 0.96 -5.41
C ILE A 72 -0.46 0.02 -4.75
N GLN A 73 0.06 -0.96 -4.03
CA GLN A 73 -0.70 -1.81 -3.12
C GLN A 73 -0.57 -1.27 -1.71
N GLY A 74 -1.66 -0.74 -1.16
CA GLY A 74 -1.75 -0.31 0.23
C GLY A 74 -2.51 -1.33 1.07
N HIS A 75 -2.17 -1.43 2.37
CA HIS A 75 -2.80 -2.38 3.27
C HIS A 75 -3.77 -1.69 4.23
N ILE A 76 -5.05 -2.07 4.15
CA ILE A 76 -6.14 -1.54 4.98
C ILE A 76 -6.21 -2.36 6.26
N GLY A 77 -6.01 -1.69 7.41
CA GLY A 77 -5.88 -2.34 8.71
C GLY A 77 -4.44 -2.54 9.20
N SER A 78 -3.44 -2.04 8.43
CA SER A 78 -2.07 -1.81 8.91
C SER A 78 -1.96 -0.36 9.38
N THR A 79 -1.71 -0.15 10.67
CA THR A 79 -1.67 1.18 11.29
C THR A 79 -0.38 1.38 12.07
N TRP A 80 -0.03 2.64 12.36
CA TRP A 80 1.10 3.00 13.20
C TRP A 80 0.60 3.71 14.44
N GLN A 81 0.72 3.08 15.58
CA GLN A 81 0.19 3.57 16.83
C GLN A 81 1.28 3.59 17.89
N ASN A 82 1.42 4.71 18.60
CA ASN A 82 2.38 4.85 19.72
C ASN A 82 3.83 4.48 19.33
N GLY A 83 4.23 4.76 18.10
CA GLY A 83 5.59 4.49 17.60
C GLY A 83 5.84 3.05 17.17
N GLN A 84 4.78 2.27 16.93
CA GLN A 84 4.90 0.89 16.48
C GLN A 84 3.77 0.48 15.54
N TYR A 85 4.01 -0.57 14.78
CA TYR A 85 2.99 -1.21 13.94
C TYR A 85 1.89 -1.85 14.80
N GLU A 86 0.63 -1.64 14.38
CA GLU A 86 -0.54 -2.30 14.94
C GLU A 86 -1.45 -2.80 13.81
N ARG A 87 -1.87 -4.06 13.87
CA ARG A 87 -2.97 -4.57 13.06
C ARG A 87 -4.29 -4.29 13.76
N THR A 88 -5.24 -3.67 13.08
CA THR A 88 -6.55 -3.35 13.67
C THR A 88 -7.69 -3.44 12.67
N ARG A 89 -8.91 -3.60 13.19
CA ARG A 89 -10.18 -3.49 12.46
C ARG A 89 -11.03 -2.31 12.97
N ASP A 90 -10.51 -1.53 13.90
CA ASP A 90 -11.11 -0.29 14.37
C ASP A 90 -11.15 0.72 13.22
N LEU A 91 -12.35 1.11 12.80
CA LEU A 91 -12.55 1.92 11.59
C LEU A 91 -11.98 3.32 11.72
N ASP A 92 -11.99 3.92 12.91
CA ASP A 92 -11.43 5.25 13.12
C ASP A 92 -9.90 5.24 12.92
N LYS A 93 -9.24 4.25 13.51
CA LYS A 93 -7.79 4.05 13.33
C LYS A 93 -7.43 3.70 11.88
N VAL A 94 -8.25 2.88 11.24
CA VAL A 94 -8.05 2.45 9.85
C VAL A 94 -8.20 3.62 8.88
N ASP A 95 -9.22 4.47 9.07
CA ASP A 95 -9.43 5.67 8.25
C ASP A 95 -8.29 6.67 8.43
N GLU A 96 -7.86 6.92 9.68
CA GLU A 96 -6.70 7.76 9.97
C GLU A 96 -5.44 7.25 9.27
N ALA A 97 -5.15 5.95 9.38
CA ALA A 97 -3.99 5.34 8.75
C ALA A 97 -4.04 5.34 7.22
N PHE A 98 -5.24 5.22 6.64
CA PHE A 98 -5.44 5.31 5.20
C PHE A 98 -5.22 6.74 4.68
N ARG A 99 -5.73 7.75 5.38
CA ARG A 99 -5.47 9.17 5.07
C ARG A 99 -3.99 9.53 5.22
N ASP A 100 -3.32 9.02 6.26
CA ASP A 100 -1.88 9.17 6.45
C ASP A 100 -1.11 8.56 5.26
N LEU A 101 -1.50 7.37 4.81
CA LEU A 101 -0.91 6.72 3.63
C LEU A 101 -0.99 7.64 2.41
N LEU A 102 -2.17 8.11 2.05
CA LEU A 102 -2.37 8.98 0.90
C LEU A 102 -1.57 10.29 1.01
N THR A 103 -1.60 10.91 2.18
CA THR A 103 -0.88 12.17 2.45
C THR A 103 0.63 12.00 2.29
N ARG A 104 1.21 10.96 2.89
CA ARG A 104 2.66 10.70 2.83
C ARG A 104 3.12 10.23 1.48
N MET A 105 2.30 9.44 0.79
CA MET A 105 2.55 9.01 -0.59
C MET A 105 2.33 10.13 -1.61
N GLN A 106 1.83 11.30 -1.19
CA GLN A 106 1.52 12.46 -2.03
C GLN A 106 0.63 12.09 -3.22
N THR A 107 -0.42 11.32 -2.94
CA THR A 107 -1.40 10.85 -3.93
C THR A 107 -2.80 10.88 -3.34
N ASP A 108 -3.81 10.92 -4.18
CA ASP A 108 -5.22 10.87 -3.81
C ASP A 108 -5.85 9.47 -3.97
N TYR A 109 -5.06 8.49 -4.47
CA TYR A 109 -5.52 7.11 -4.66
C TYR A 109 -4.42 6.08 -4.46
N ILE A 110 -4.82 4.84 -4.20
CA ILE A 110 -4.02 3.63 -4.37
C ILE A 110 -4.70 2.72 -5.40
N ASP A 111 -3.92 1.89 -6.08
CA ASP A 111 -4.43 1.02 -7.15
C ASP A 111 -5.02 -0.27 -6.62
N LEU A 112 -4.46 -0.79 -5.53
CA LEU A 112 -4.85 -2.03 -4.88
C LEU A 112 -4.98 -1.83 -3.37
N GLY A 113 -6.20 -2.02 -2.83
CA GLY A 113 -6.45 -2.07 -1.39
C GLY A 113 -6.46 -3.52 -0.92
N MET A 114 -5.47 -3.92 -0.15
CA MET A 114 -5.41 -5.24 0.45
C MET A 114 -5.89 -5.20 1.91
N ILE A 115 -6.83 -6.04 2.28
CA ILE A 115 -7.20 -6.22 3.69
C ILE A 115 -6.04 -6.91 4.40
N HIS A 116 -5.44 -6.20 5.37
CA HIS A 116 -4.21 -6.63 6.01
C HIS A 116 -4.46 -7.80 6.97
N PHE A 117 -3.72 -8.89 6.76
CA PHE A 117 -3.77 -10.13 7.55
C PHE A 117 -5.18 -10.66 7.80
N VAL A 118 -5.53 -11.74 7.14
CA VAL A 118 -6.73 -12.53 7.40
C VAL A 118 -6.27 -13.94 7.71
N ASP A 119 -6.21 -14.29 9.00
CA ASP A 119 -5.49 -15.47 9.48
C ASP A 119 -6.39 -16.69 9.68
N SER A 120 -7.72 -16.51 9.68
CA SER A 120 -8.66 -17.60 9.92
C SER A 120 -9.93 -17.47 9.11
N PRO A 121 -10.65 -18.61 8.86
CA PRO A 121 -11.98 -18.57 8.25
C PRO A 121 -13.00 -17.79 9.07
N GLU A 122 -12.85 -17.77 10.38
CA GLU A 122 -13.71 -17.04 11.32
C GLU A 122 -13.53 -15.54 11.14
N GLU A 123 -12.29 -15.06 11.18
CA GLU A 123 -11.96 -13.65 10.92
C GLU A 123 -12.43 -13.22 9.51
N PHE A 124 -12.24 -14.07 8.51
CA PHE A 124 -12.74 -13.79 7.16
C PHE A 124 -14.26 -13.57 7.16
N LYS A 125 -15.02 -14.41 7.86
CA LYS A 125 -16.48 -14.27 7.94
C LYS A 125 -16.89 -12.98 8.65
N GLU A 126 -16.22 -12.62 9.76
CA GLU A 126 -16.46 -11.38 10.46
C GLU A 126 -16.22 -10.17 9.56
N ILE A 127 -15.08 -10.12 8.89
CA ILE A 127 -14.74 -9.05 7.96
C ILE A 127 -15.81 -8.93 6.87
N MET A 128 -16.19 -10.06 6.24
CA MET A 128 -17.09 -10.07 5.08
C MET A 128 -18.55 -9.79 5.44
N SER A 129 -18.95 -9.92 6.70
CA SER A 129 -20.32 -9.65 7.17
C SER A 129 -20.47 -8.36 7.96
N GLY A 130 -19.36 -7.71 8.34
CA GLY A 130 -19.32 -6.55 9.22
C GLY A 130 -19.18 -5.20 8.53
N GLU A 131 -19.00 -4.17 9.33
CA GLU A 131 -18.82 -2.79 8.86
C GLU A 131 -17.49 -2.58 8.14
N PHE A 132 -16.49 -3.40 8.44
CA PHE A 132 -15.17 -3.30 7.83
C PHE A 132 -15.20 -3.47 6.31
N ILE A 133 -15.90 -4.49 5.81
CA ILE A 133 -16.01 -4.67 4.35
C ILE A 133 -16.86 -3.59 3.69
N ALA A 134 -17.85 -3.03 4.40
CA ALA A 134 -18.62 -1.89 3.90
C ALA A 134 -17.72 -0.66 3.74
N TYR A 135 -16.87 -0.37 4.72
CA TYR A 135 -15.87 0.69 4.64
C TYR A 135 -14.92 0.49 3.45
N VAL A 136 -14.34 -0.71 3.29
CA VAL A 136 -13.43 -1.01 2.17
C VAL A 136 -14.10 -0.85 0.80
N ARG A 137 -15.39 -1.22 0.69
CA ARG A 137 -16.15 -1.01 -0.55
C ARG A 137 -16.38 0.47 -0.85
N ASN A 138 -16.67 1.27 0.17
CA ASN A 138 -16.82 2.71 0.03
C ASN A 138 -15.52 3.37 -0.45
N LEU A 139 -14.36 2.95 0.09
CA LEU A 139 -13.05 3.43 -0.39
C LEU A 139 -12.81 3.11 -1.88
N LYS A 140 -13.35 2.01 -2.37
CA LYS A 140 -13.21 1.62 -3.79
C LYS A 140 -14.10 2.44 -4.72
N GLU A 141 -15.21 2.95 -4.23
CA GLU A 141 -16.20 3.71 -5.01
C GLU A 141 -15.93 5.22 -5.00
N ALA A 142 -15.11 5.70 -4.04
CA ALA A 142 -14.74 7.11 -3.91
C ALA A 142 -13.60 7.49 -4.86
#